data_8ca73deab1af7914957ed896f8dc5058
#
_entry.id   8ca73deab1af7914957ed896f8dc5058
#
_cell.length_a   1.000
_cell.length_b   1.000
_cell.length_c   1.000
_cell.angle_alpha   90.00
_cell.angle_beta   90.00
_cell.angle_gamma   90.00
#
_symmetry.space_group_name_H-M   'P 1'
#
loop_
_entity.id
_entity.type
_entity.pdbx_description
1 polymer ?
#
loop_
_entity_poly.entity_id
_entity_poly.type
_entity_poly.pdbx_seq_one_letter_code
_entity_poly.pdbx_strand_id
1 'polypeptide(L)'
;GLRVGRFTSPHLQSYTERIQINDGNITEEAFGKLISRVKVAVDTIINNGIEAPTQFEILTAAAFLFFKEQGVDYAVVEVGLGGLLDSTNIVTPKVSVITNVTIDHQAYCGDTVEEIARHKAGIIKPKVPVVTAAQDTPLNIIEDVAKKRHAKLYVFNKDFGIDSRSAVTGGQMITISSNDAAPAMLFTTMAGIHQ
;
A
#
# COMPACT_ATOMS: atom_id res chain seq x y z
N GLY A 1 -17.32 7.93 12.38
CA GLY A 1 -16.39 7.86 11.26
C GLY A 1 -15.96 6.42 11.00
N LEU A 2 -15.28 6.15 9.89
CA LEU A 2 -14.72 4.84 9.59
C LEU A 2 -13.50 4.55 10.49
N ARG A 3 -13.32 3.28 10.81
CA ARG A 3 -12.14 2.78 11.50
C ARG A 3 -11.15 2.25 10.46
N VAL A 4 -10.03 2.95 10.27
CA VAL A 4 -9.07 2.67 9.19
C VAL A 4 -7.77 2.17 9.77
N GLY A 5 -7.36 0.95 9.39
CA GLY A 5 -6.02 0.43 9.66
C GLY A 5 -5.01 0.99 8.66
N ARG A 6 -3.77 1.21 9.09
CA ARG A 6 -2.66 1.60 8.24
C ARG A 6 -1.43 0.75 8.56
N PHE A 7 -0.89 0.09 7.53
CA PHE A 7 0.37 -0.64 7.60
C PHE A 7 1.38 0.00 6.66
N THR A 8 2.48 0.50 7.22
CA THR A 8 3.50 1.27 6.49
C THR A 8 4.91 0.79 6.83
N SER A 9 5.87 1.08 5.95
CA SER A 9 7.29 0.75 6.15
C SER A 9 8.22 1.70 5.37
N PRO A 10 9.43 1.96 5.88
CA PRO A 10 9.94 1.63 7.22
C PRO A 10 9.37 2.53 8.32
N HIS A 11 9.74 2.32 9.57
CA HIS A 11 9.52 3.25 10.66
C HIS A 11 10.72 4.20 10.83
N LEU A 12 10.53 5.31 11.53
CA LEU A 12 11.60 6.26 11.85
C LEU A 12 12.21 6.00 13.23
N GLN A 13 11.38 5.71 14.24
CA GLN A 13 11.81 5.55 15.63
C GLN A 13 11.36 4.22 16.24
N SER A 14 10.12 3.78 15.99
CA SER A 14 9.55 2.62 16.64
C SER A 14 8.77 1.73 15.67
N TYR A 15 8.85 0.43 15.90
CA TYR A 15 8.04 -0.57 15.19
C TYR A 15 6.52 -0.32 15.28
N THR A 16 6.07 0.35 16.34
CA THR A 16 4.66 0.68 16.54
C THR A 16 4.12 1.63 15.47
N GLU A 17 4.97 2.43 14.83
CA GLU A 17 4.60 3.33 13.72
C GLU A 17 4.08 2.57 12.50
N ARG A 18 4.50 1.30 12.33
CA ARG A 18 4.12 0.49 11.17
C ARG A 18 2.68 0.01 11.19
N ILE A 19 2.05 -0.03 12.37
CA ILE A 19 0.69 -0.53 12.57
C ILE A 19 -0.13 0.52 13.30
N GLN A 20 -1.07 1.12 12.59
CA GLN A 20 -1.87 2.22 13.13
C GLN A 20 -3.37 1.97 12.91
N ILE A 21 -4.19 2.57 13.75
CA ILE A 21 -5.64 2.69 13.53
C ILE A 21 -6.01 4.15 13.65
N ASN A 22 -6.58 4.71 12.59
CA ASN A 22 -6.79 6.14 12.41
C ASN A 22 -5.47 6.90 12.63
N ASP A 23 -5.40 7.78 13.65
CA ASP A 23 -4.20 8.59 13.95
C ASP A 23 -3.33 8.02 15.06
N GLY A 24 -3.66 6.81 15.58
CA GLY A 24 -2.95 6.20 16.70
C GLY A 24 -2.09 5.01 16.31
N ASN A 25 -0.83 5.02 16.73
CA ASN A 25 0.03 3.83 16.66
C ASN A 25 -0.49 2.73 17.58
N ILE A 26 -0.25 1.46 17.23
CA ILE A 26 -0.42 0.36 18.18
C ILE A 26 0.45 0.63 19.42
N THR A 27 -0.06 0.36 20.62
CA THR A 27 0.74 0.52 21.84
C THR A 27 1.85 -0.55 21.91
N GLU A 28 2.97 -0.26 22.58
CA GLU A 28 4.06 -1.23 22.76
C GLU A 28 3.57 -2.51 23.42
N GLU A 29 2.69 -2.40 24.42
CA GLU A 29 2.10 -3.57 25.09
C GLU A 29 1.27 -4.41 24.12
N ALA A 30 0.40 -3.79 23.32
CA ALA A 30 -0.42 -4.48 22.33
C ALA A 30 0.46 -5.12 21.23
N PHE A 31 1.49 -4.40 20.79
CA PHE A 31 2.46 -4.91 19.82
C PHE A 31 3.20 -6.13 20.36
N GLY A 32 3.71 -6.08 21.59
CA GLY A 32 4.38 -7.22 22.23
C GLY A 32 3.49 -8.46 22.34
N LYS A 33 2.23 -8.28 22.76
CA LYS A 33 1.23 -9.36 22.81
C LYS A 33 0.95 -9.93 21.42
N LEU A 34 0.81 -9.08 20.43
CA LEU A 34 0.55 -9.46 19.04
C LEU A 34 1.70 -10.28 18.45
N ILE A 35 2.95 -9.82 18.61
CA ILE A 35 4.14 -10.54 18.15
C ILE A 35 4.29 -11.88 18.87
N SER A 36 4.02 -11.94 20.17
CA SER A 36 4.05 -13.21 20.93
C SER A 36 3.08 -14.25 20.37
N ARG A 37 1.92 -13.81 19.89
CA ARG A 37 0.93 -14.71 19.27
C ARG A 37 1.36 -15.15 17.86
N VAL A 38 1.89 -14.25 17.06
CA VAL A 38 2.43 -14.60 15.72
C VAL A 38 3.60 -15.55 15.86
N LYS A 39 4.43 -15.37 16.88
CA LYS A 39 5.55 -16.29 17.19
C LYS A 39 5.11 -17.75 17.30
N VAL A 40 3.96 -18.05 17.87
CA VAL A 40 3.45 -19.43 17.97
C VAL A 40 3.29 -20.06 16.58
N ALA A 41 2.77 -19.30 15.61
CA ALA A 41 2.65 -19.76 14.23
C ALA A 41 4.04 -19.90 13.56
N VAL A 42 4.95 -18.97 13.82
CA VAL A 42 6.33 -19.01 13.31
C VAL A 42 7.04 -20.26 13.85
N ASP A 43 6.97 -20.54 15.15
CA ASP A 43 7.57 -21.72 15.76
C ASP A 43 6.98 -23.02 15.14
N THR A 44 5.68 -23.02 14.85
CA THR A 44 5.03 -24.18 14.20
C THR A 44 5.56 -24.40 12.78
N ILE A 45 5.74 -23.33 12.00
CA ILE A 45 6.31 -23.38 10.63
C ILE A 45 7.73 -23.96 10.68
N ILE A 46 8.57 -23.45 11.58
CA ILE A 46 9.96 -23.89 11.73
C ILE A 46 10.03 -25.36 12.18
N ASN A 47 9.21 -25.76 13.16
CA ASN A 47 9.16 -27.13 13.65
C ASN A 47 8.70 -28.13 12.58
N ASN A 48 7.96 -27.68 11.57
CA ASN A 48 7.58 -28.48 10.41
C ASN A 48 8.65 -28.52 9.31
N GLY A 49 9.85 -27.98 9.57
CA GLY A 49 10.96 -27.98 8.62
C GLY A 49 10.85 -26.94 7.50
N ILE A 50 9.97 -25.96 7.63
CA ILE A 50 9.83 -24.85 6.68
C ILE A 50 10.78 -23.72 7.14
N GLU A 51 11.37 -23.03 6.19
CA GLU A 51 12.24 -21.87 6.44
C GLU A 51 11.55 -20.82 7.31
N ALA A 52 12.31 -20.19 8.20
CA ALA A 52 11.79 -19.14 9.06
C ALA A 52 11.32 -17.93 8.22
N PRO A 53 10.11 -17.42 8.50
CA PRO A 53 9.65 -16.23 7.79
C PRO A 53 10.54 -15.02 8.09
N THR A 54 10.65 -14.14 7.11
CA THR A 54 11.35 -12.86 7.27
C THR A 54 10.67 -11.96 8.29
N GLN A 55 11.40 -10.97 8.79
CA GLN A 55 10.84 -9.98 9.71
C GLN A 55 9.63 -9.25 9.10
N PHE A 56 9.66 -8.94 7.79
CA PHE A 56 8.58 -8.24 7.13
C PHE A 56 7.32 -9.12 6.97
N GLU A 57 7.48 -10.41 6.69
CA GLU A 57 6.38 -11.38 6.68
C GLU A 57 5.72 -11.51 8.06
N ILE A 58 6.53 -11.56 9.13
CA ILE A 58 6.02 -11.58 10.51
C ILE A 58 5.21 -10.31 10.82
N LEU A 59 5.74 -9.13 10.45
CA LEU A 59 5.06 -7.86 10.67
C LEU A 59 3.78 -7.73 9.84
N THR A 60 3.79 -8.22 8.60
CA THR A 60 2.61 -8.25 7.73
C THR A 60 1.50 -9.11 8.33
N ALA A 61 1.84 -10.33 8.78
CA ALA A 61 0.90 -11.21 9.46
C ALA A 61 0.35 -10.59 10.75
N ALA A 62 1.21 -9.95 11.53
CA ALA A 62 0.82 -9.24 12.74
C ALA A 62 -0.16 -8.09 12.43
N ALA A 63 0.13 -7.27 11.42
CA ALA A 63 -0.75 -6.16 11.04
C ALA A 63 -2.14 -6.66 10.64
N PHE A 64 -2.24 -7.69 9.79
CA PHE A 64 -3.53 -8.24 9.37
C PHE A 64 -4.30 -8.88 10.51
N LEU A 65 -3.62 -9.59 11.44
CA LEU A 65 -4.23 -10.12 12.64
C LEU A 65 -4.80 -9.00 13.51
N PHE A 66 -4.01 -7.95 13.75
CA PHE A 66 -4.43 -6.81 14.54
C PHE A 66 -5.64 -6.09 13.93
N PHE A 67 -5.62 -5.81 12.62
CA PHE A 67 -6.73 -5.16 11.93
C PHE A 67 -8.02 -5.98 12.01
N LYS A 68 -7.92 -7.30 11.85
CA LYS A 68 -9.06 -8.21 12.02
C LYS A 68 -9.64 -8.14 13.43
N GLU A 69 -8.80 -8.19 14.44
CA GLU A 69 -9.23 -8.16 15.86
C GLU A 69 -9.82 -6.83 16.27
N GLN A 70 -9.28 -5.76 15.72
CA GLN A 70 -9.78 -4.42 15.96
C GLN A 70 -11.00 -4.06 15.12
N GLY A 71 -11.44 -4.93 14.22
CA GLY A 71 -12.63 -4.73 13.40
C GLY A 71 -12.55 -3.47 12.54
N VAL A 72 -11.41 -3.26 11.84
CA VAL A 72 -11.28 -2.09 10.95
C VAL A 72 -12.23 -2.24 9.75
N ASP A 73 -12.81 -1.11 9.32
CA ASP A 73 -13.68 -1.05 8.14
C ASP A 73 -12.85 -1.14 6.85
N TYR A 74 -11.69 -0.50 6.85
CA TYR A 74 -10.71 -0.47 5.75
C TYR A 74 -9.29 -0.57 6.28
N ALA A 75 -8.39 -1.07 5.43
CA ALA A 75 -6.95 -1.01 5.68
C ALA A 75 -6.23 -0.39 4.48
N VAL A 76 -5.34 0.56 4.76
CA VAL A 76 -4.34 1.07 3.81
C VAL A 76 -3.07 0.28 4.05
N VAL A 77 -2.67 -0.50 3.04
CA VAL A 77 -1.54 -1.42 3.15
C VAL A 77 -0.46 -1.01 2.16
N GLU A 78 0.66 -0.56 2.67
CA GLU A 78 1.84 -0.24 1.87
C GLU A 78 2.61 -1.53 1.53
N VAL A 79 3.02 -1.63 0.27
CA VAL A 79 3.92 -2.71 -0.20
C VAL A 79 5.32 -2.48 0.39
N GLY A 80 5.93 -3.51 0.94
CA GLY A 80 7.29 -3.42 1.45
C GLY A 80 8.33 -3.31 0.35
N LEU A 81 8.22 -4.17 -0.67
CA LEU A 81 9.18 -4.21 -1.77
C LEU A 81 8.53 -4.72 -3.07
N GLY A 82 8.65 -3.92 -4.13
CA GLY A 82 8.21 -4.30 -5.47
C GLY A 82 6.70 -4.44 -5.61
N GLY A 83 6.14 -5.60 -5.32
CA GLY A 83 4.70 -5.85 -5.38
C GLY A 83 4.32 -7.32 -5.59
N LEU A 84 4.72 -7.93 -6.70
CA LEU A 84 4.30 -9.28 -7.10
C LEU A 84 4.54 -10.35 -6.03
N LEU A 85 5.73 -10.35 -5.43
CA LEU A 85 6.17 -11.33 -4.44
C LEU A 85 6.15 -10.77 -3.01
N ASP A 86 5.63 -9.56 -2.82
CA ASP A 86 5.55 -8.95 -1.51
C ASP A 86 4.55 -9.68 -0.61
N SER A 87 4.88 -9.83 0.67
CA SER A 87 4.01 -10.51 1.64
C SER A 87 2.65 -9.85 1.82
N THR A 88 2.53 -8.55 1.55
CA THR A 88 1.26 -7.83 1.56
C THR A 88 0.35 -8.20 0.39
N ASN A 89 0.91 -8.79 -0.68
CA ASN A 89 0.16 -9.08 -1.91
C ASN A 89 -0.81 -10.28 -1.80
N ILE A 90 -0.98 -10.84 -0.61
CA ILE A 90 -2.00 -11.86 -0.33
C ILE A 90 -3.44 -11.31 -0.28
N VAL A 91 -3.59 -9.99 -0.15
CA VAL A 91 -4.90 -9.34 -0.05
C VAL A 91 -5.61 -9.25 -1.40
N THR A 92 -6.95 -9.19 -1.36
CA THR A 92 -7.77 -8.73 -2.46
C THR A 92 -8.28 -7.33 -2.12
N PRO A 93 -7.65 -6.26 -2.62
CA PRO A 93 -7.97 -4.91 -2.21
C PRO A 93 -9.25 -4.39 -2.87
N LYS A 94 -9.80 -3.30 -2.36
CA LYS A 94 -10.87 -2.53 -3.03
C LYS A 94 -10.32 -1.68 -4.18
N VAL A 95 -9.07 -1.25 -4.07
CA VAL A 95 -8.34 -0.51 -5.10
C VAL A 95 -6.83 -0.80 -4.95
N SER A 96 -6.13 -0.98 -6.07
CA SER A 96 -4.67 -1.02 -6.11
C SER A 96 -4.13 0.34 -6.55
N VAL A 97 -3.09 0.84 -5.89
CA VAL A 97 -2.46 2.12 -6.25
C VAL A 97 -1.00 1.89 -6.59
N ILE A 98 -0.59 2.35 -7.76
CA ILE A 98 0.82 2.36 -8.20
C ILE A 98 1.18 3.82 -8.49
N THR A 99 1.91 4.47 -7.59
CA THR A 99 2.19 5.92 -7.67
C THR A 99 2.98 6.27 -8.94
N ASN A 100 4.22 5.83 -9.00
CA ASN A 100 5.06 5.91 -10.19
C ASN A 100 6.04 4.74 -10.21
N VAL A 101 6.80 4.62 -11.28
CA VAL A 101 7.83 3.58 -11.43
C VAL A 101 9.12 4.24 -11.93
N THR A 102 10.17 4.08 -11.15
CA THR A 102 11.53 4.49 -11.48
C THR A 102 12.48 3.32 -11.25
N ILE A 103 13.72 3.43 -11.69
CA ILE A 103 14.75 2.44 -11.37
C ILE A 103 15.03 2.51 -9.87
N ASP A 104 14.67 1.44 -9.19
CA ASP A 104 14.89 1.24 -7.75
C ASP A 104 14.82 -0.25 -7.42
N HIS A 105 15.51 -0.67 -6.36
CA HIS A 105 15.50 -2.05 -5.87
C HIS A 105 15.84 -3.11 -6.94
N GLN A 106 16.80 -2.82 -7.81
CA GLN A 106 17.18 -3.67 -8.96
C GLN A 106 17.47 -5.11 -8.56
N ALA A 107 18.16 -5.33 -7.42
CA ALA A 107 18.49 -6.67 -6.94
C ALA A 107 17.29 -7.61 -6.73
N TYR A 108 16.06 -7.07 -6.60
CA TYR A 108 14.84 -7.83 -6.29
C TYR A 108 13.74 -7.69 -7.34
N CYS A 109 13.66 -6.53 -7.98
CA CYS A 109 12.56 -6.20 -8.90
C CYS A 109 12.93 -6.28 -10.37
N GLY A 110 14.23 -6.45 -10.69
CA GLY A 110 14.77 -6.49 -12.04
C GLY A 110 15.66 -5.29 -12.36
N ASP A 111 16.46 -5.45 -13.42
CA ASP A 111 17.49 -4.49 -13.82
C ASP A 111 16.94 -3.36 -14.71
N THR A 112 15.75 -3.52 -15.24
CA THR A 112 15.12 -2.58 -16.18
C THR A 112 13.84 -1.98 -15.60
N VAL A 113 13.46 -0.80 -16.10
CA VAL A 113 12.20 -0.15 -15.73
C VAL A 113 11.00 -1.03 -16.08
N GLU A 114 11.09 -1.79 -17.15
CA GLU A 114 10.07 -2.73 -17.59
C GLU A 114 9.86 -3.88 -16.60
N GLU A 115 10.94 -4.45 -16.09
CA GLU A 115 10.88 -5.54 -15.09
C GLU A 115 10.31 -5.03 -13.77
N ILE A 116 10.79 -3.88 -13.32
CA ILE A 116 10.29 -3.21 -12.11
C ILE A 116 8.79 -2.88 -12.26
N ALA A 117 8.37 -2.37 -13.42
CA ALA A 117 6.96 -2.09 -13.70
C ALA A 117 6.09 -3.36 -13.66
N ARG A 118 6.57 -4.49 -14.24
CA ARG A 118 5.87 -5.77 -14.15
C ARG A 118 5.76 -6.26 -12.71
N HIS A 119 6.83 -6.11 -11.94
CA HIS A 119 6.86 -6.51 -10.55
C HIS A 119 5.84 -5.69 -9.72
N LYS A 120 5.82 -4.37 -9.89
CA LYS A 120 4.83 -3.49 -9.24
C LYS A 120 3.40 -3.77 -9.71
N ALA A 121 3.20 -4.00 -11.00
CA ALA A 121 1.89 -4.35 -11.56
C ALA A 121 1.35 -5.70 -11.05
N GLY A 122 2.18 -6.52 -10.40
CA GLY A 122 1.77 -7.76 -9.76
C GLY A 122 0.74 -7.62 -8.63
N ILE A 123 0.53 -6.42 -8.10
CA ILE A 123 -0.52 -6.13 -7.12
C ILE A 123 -1.91 -5.95 -7.74
N ILE A 124 -2.02 -5.88 -9.05
CA ILE A 124 -3.29 -5.72 -9.76
C ILE A 124 -4.08 -7.03 -9.70
N LYS A 125 -5.25 -6.98 -9.07
CA LYS A 125 -6.12 -8.15 -8.91
C LYS A 125 -7.27 -8.14 -9.93
N PRO A 126 -7.82 -9.32 -10.28
CA PRO A 126 -8.91 -9.41 -11.25
C PRO A 126 -10.12 -8.55 -10.84
N LYS A 127 -10.57 -7.69 -11.76
CA LYS A 127 -11.74 -6.81 -11.61
C LYS A 127 -11.62 -5.75 -10.48
N VAL A 128 -10.45 -5.58 -9.90
CA VAL A 128 -10.19 -4.55 -8.89
C VAL A 128 -9.68 -3.29 -9.58
N PRO A 129 -10.25 -2.10 -9.32
CA PRO A 129 -9.77 -0.85 -9.89
C PRO A 129 -8.30 -0.58 -9.57
N VAL A 130 -7.60 0.05 -10.51
CA VAL A 130 -6.20 0.46 -10.37
C VAL A 130 -6.09 1.96 -10.58
N VAL A 131 -5.32 2.62 -9.74
CA VAL A 131 -4.99 4.05 -9.88
C VAL A 131 -3.49 4.18 -10.06
N THR A 132 -3.04 4.99 -11.02
CA THR A 132 -1.61 5.20 -11.25
C THR A 132 -1.29 6.61 -11.70
N ALA A 133 -0.09 7.07 -11.34
CA ALA A 133 0.57 8.24 -11.90
C ALA A 133 1.81 7.86 -12.74
N ALA A 134 1.99 6.58 -13.04
CA ALA A 134 3.05 6.12 -13.94
C ALA A 134 2.89 6.72 -15.34
N GLN A 135 4.00 6.90 -16.03
CA GLN A 135 4.08 7.48 -17.38
C GLN A 135 4.87 6.55 -18.31
N ASP A 136 4.83 6.83 -19.59
CA ASP A 136 5.66 6.17 -20.62
C ASP A 136 5.62 4.63 -20.57
N THR A 137 6.77 3.98 -20.66
CA THR A 137 6.90 2.52 -20.68
C THR A 137 6.26 1.82 -19.46
N PRO A 138 6.45 2.28 -18.22
CA PRO A 138 5.73 1.77 -17.05
C PRO A 138 4.21 1.80 -17.19
N LEU A 139 3.66 2.90 -17.69
CA LEU A 139 2.21 3.02 -17.90
C LEU A 139 1.69 1.97 -18.87
N ASN A 140 2.37 1.79 -20.01
CA ASN A 140 1.99 0.77 -21.00
C ASN A 140 1.92 -0.63 -20.38
N ILE A 141 2.89 -0.98 -19.53
CA ILE A 141 2.94 -2.26 -18.83
C ILE A 141 1.78 -2.41 -17.84
N ILE A 142 1.49 -1.37 -17.07
CA ILE A 142 0.38 -1.34 -16.12
C ILE A 142 -0.96 -1.47 -16.88
N GLU A 143 -1.14 -0.77 -17.99
CA GLU A 143 -2.32 -0.87 -18.88
C GLU A 143 -2.52 -2.30 -19.37
N ASP A 144 -1.47 -2.95 -19.87
CA ASP A 144 -1.51 -4.34 -20.34
C ASP A 144 -1.92 -5.33 -19.24
N VAL A 145 -1.35 -5.18 -18.04
CA VAL A 145 -1.70 -6.03 -16.90
C VAL A 145 -3.14 -5.76 -16.43
N ALA A 146 -3.55 -4.50 -16.33
CA ALA A 146 -4.91 -4.13 -15.96
C ALA A 146 -5.94 -4.71 -16.95
N LYS A 147 -5.67 -4.61 -18.26
CA LYS A 147 -6.51 -5.21 -19.31
C LYS A 147 -6.61 -6.73 -19.17
N LYS A 148 -5.51 -7.44 -18.96
CA LYS A 148 -5.49 -8.90 -18.75
C LYS A 148 -6.25 -9.33 -17.49
N ARG A 149 -6.29 -8.46 -16.47
CA ARG A 149 -7.02 -8.67 -15.21
C ARG A 149 -8.46 -8.18 -15.25
N HIS A 150 -8.92 -7.59 -16.36
CA HIS A 150 -10.22 -6.92 -16.46
C HIS A 150 -10.42 -5.87 -15.36
N ALA A 151 -9.33 -5.20 -14.98
CA ALA A 151 -9.29 -4.15 -13.96
C ALA A 151 -9.48 -2.79 -14.63
N LYS A 152 -10.39 -1.95 -14.09
CA LYS A 152 -10.55 -0.58 -14.57
C LYS A 152 -9.33 0.23 -14.12
N LEU A 153 -8.65 0.87 -15.06
CA LEU A 153 -7.47 1.69 -14.80
C LEU A 153 -7.86 3.17 -14.80
N TYR A 154 -7.34 3.92 -13.84
CA TYR A 154 -7.43 5.37 -13.73
C TYR A 154 -6.03 5.97 -13.72
N VAL A 155 -5.75 6.82 -14.70
CA VAL A 155 -4.44 7.42 -14.91
C VAL A 155 -4.48 8.90 -14.52
N PHE A 156 -3.53 9.32 -13.69
CA PHE A 156 -3.36 10.71 -13.31
C PHE A 156 -3.11 11.61 -14.55
N ASN A 157 -3.70 12.80 -14.55
CA ASN A 157 -3.72 13.76 -15.67
C ASN A 157 -4.46 13.28 -16.95
N LYS A 158 -5.10 12.11 -16.93
CA LYS A 158 -5.95 11.59 -18.01
C LYS A 158 -7.39 11.39 -17.55
N ASP A 159 -7.57 10.62 -16.47
CA ASP A 159 -8.88 10.27 -15.94
C ASP A 159 -9.25 11.05 -14.69
N PHE A 160 -8.25 11.55 -13.98
CA PHE A 160 -8.40 12.41 -12.80
C PHE A 160 -7.19 13.35 -12.69
N GLY A 161 -7.35 14.44 -11.94
CA GLY A 161 -6.28 15.43 -11.76
C GLY A 161 -6.50 16.29 -10.52
N ILE A 162 -5.50 17.12 -10.24
CA ILE A 162 -5.56 18.14 -9.18
C ILE A 162 -5.93 19.46 -9.82
N ASP A 163 -7.11 19.99 -9.49
CA ASP A 163 -7.58 21.30 -9.99
C ASP A 163 -6.96 22.45 -9.21
N SER A 164 -6.82 22.30 -7.90
CA SER A 164 -6.26 23.34 -7.06
C SER A 164 -5.60 22.79 -5.81
N ARG A 165 -4.61 23.53 -5.32
CA ARG A 165 -3.99 23.36 -4.00
C ARG A 165 -3.94 24.70 -3.31
N SER A 166 -4.30 24.73 -2.04
CA SER A 166 -4.19 25.92 -1.20
C SER A 166 -3.63 25.57 0.16
N ALA A 167 -2.62 26.32 0.61
CA ALA A 167 -2.12 26.21 1.97
C ALA A 167 -3.18 26.71 2.95
N VAL A 168 -3.40 25.97 4.03
CA VAL A 168 -4.30 26.33 5.12
C VAL A 168 -3.61 26.04 6.45
N THR A 169 -4.17 26.55 7.54
CA THR A 169 -3.62 26.28 8.87
C THR A 169 -3.56 24.78 9.13
N GLY A 170 -2.36 24.28 9.39
CA GLY A 170 -2.11 22.87 9.71
C GLY A 170 -1.95 21.93 8.52
N GLY A 171 -1.93 22.44 7.27
CA GLY A 171 -1.74 21.59 6.09
C GLY A 171 -2.12 22.24 4.77
N GLN A 172 -2.73 21.47 3.90
CA GLN A 172 -3.23 21.96 2.61
C GLN A 172 -4.60 21.36 2.25
N MET A 173 -5.39 22.14 1.53
CA MET A 173 -6.61 21.68 0.87
C MET A 173 -6.29 21.40 -0.60
N ILE A 174 -6.74 20.23 -1.07
CA ILE A 174 -6.54 19.78 -2.45
C ILE A 174 -7.91 19.50 -3.05
N THR A 175 -8.20 20.07 -4.20
CA THR A 175 -9.38 19.74 -5.01
C THR A 175 -8.98 18.77 -6.10
N ILE A 176 -9.61 17.62 -6.16
CA ILE A 176 -9.41 16.59 -7.17
C ILE A 176 -10.67 16.50 -8.02
N SER A 177 -10.50 16.55 -9.33
CA SER A 177 -11.55 16.20 -10.29
C SER A 177 -11.29 14.86 -10.96
N SER A 178 -12.35 14.21 -11.40
CA SER A 178 -12.29 13.01 -12.21
C SER A 178 -13.40 12.97 -13.25
N ASN A 179 -13.21 12.19 -14.31
CA ASN A 179 -14.19 12.06 -15.37
C ASN A 179 -15.47 11.33 -14.91
N ASP A 180 -15.38 10.54 -13.85
CA ASP A 180 -16.44 9.62 -13.40
C ASP A 180 -17.16 10.06 -12.12
N ALA A 181 -16.70 11.12 -11.44
CA ALA A 181 -17.26 11.57 -10.16
C ALA A 181 -17.21 13.09 -9.99
N ALA A 182 -18.08 13.60 -9.12
CA ALA A 182 -18.02 15.01 -8.73
C ALA A 182 -16.67 15.34 -8.07
N PRO A 183 -16.18 16.59 -8.22
CA PRO A 183 -14.96 17.02 -7.57
C PRO A 183 -14.97 16.79 -6.07
N ALA A 184 -13.85 16.32 -5.53
CA ALA A 184 -13.67 16.06 -4.11
C ALA A 184 -12.63 17.03 -3.51
N MET A 185 -12.92 17.56 -2.33
CA MET A 185 -11.97 18.34 -1.54
C MET A 185 -11.37 17.46 -0.45
N LEU A 186 -10.05 17.44 -0.39
CA LEU A 186 -9.28 16.67 0.58
C LEU A 186 -8.41 17.62 1.41
N PHE A 187 -8.38 17.38 2.71
CA PHE A 187 -7.41 18.00 3.60
C PHE A 187 -6.28 17.01 3.89
N THR A 188 -5.04 17.49 3.82
CA THR A 188 -3.87 16.73 4.27
C THR A 188 -2.96 17.61 5.11
N THR A 189 -2.40 17.03 6.19
CA THR A 189 -1.39 17.68 7.03
C THR A 189 -0.01 17.69 6.38
N MET A 190 0.19 16.93 5.32
CA MET A 190 1.44 16.90 4.57
C MET A 190 1.61 18.21 3.79
N ALA A 191 2.76 18.87 3.96
CA ALA A 191 3.11 20.12 3.29
C ALA A 191 4.15 19.84 2.21
N GLY A 192 3.78 19.97 0.96
CA GLY A 192 4.68 19.79 -0.18
C GLY A 192 3.93 19.45 -1.46
N ILE A 193 4.48 19.82 -2.59
CA ILE A 193 3.84 19.57 -3.90
C ILE A 193 3.93 18.10 -4.34
N HIS A 194 4.82 17.35 -3.72
CA HIS A 194 5.06 15.93 -4.00
C HIS A 194 4.21 14.97 -3.12
N GLN A 195 3.40 15.51 -2.24
CA GLN A 195 2.56 14.74 -1.30
C GLN A 195 1.20 14.36 -1.88
#